data_9942c524efea3e6281a3852c2866a3e9
#
_entry.id   9942c524efea3e6281a3852c2866a3e9
#
_cell.length_a   1.000
_cell.length_b   1.000
_cell.length_c   1.000
_cell.angle_alpha   90.00
_cell.angle_beta   90.00
_cell.angle_gamma   90.00
#
_symmetry.space_group_name_H-M   'P 1'
#
loop_
_entity.id
_entity.type
_entity.pdbx_description
1 polymer ?
#
loop_
_entity_poly.entity_id
_entity_poly.type
_entity_poly.pdbx_seq_one_letter_code
_entity_poly.pdbx_strand_id
1 'polypeptide(L)'
;SAIMGPNMADQATGVFWGAFTLFACTTASIMSGAVIERIRMASFVILAVILGSVVWNLAASWGWHPAGWLVTEYGYHDAVASGVVHTISGFFALGVLINLGPRIGKFNADGSANVIRGHSLPMTITGLMLIVVGFFGFIGACVLYNYGVNGGWTNIYGGPTTLSAYCFNTLMAIAGGIIGCYACTRDPFWMMSGALCGVISAAAGLDLWYPPLAFAIAFAGGY
;
A
#
# COMPACT_ATOMS: atom_id res chain seq x y z
N SER A 1 -0.06 26.11 -5.08
CA SER A 1 -1.25 25.31 -4.83
C SER A 1 -1.11 23.95 -5.52
N ALA A 2 -1.54 22.87 -4.89
CA ALA A 2 -1.42 21.51 -5.43
C ALA A 2 -2.15 21.35 -6.80
N ILE A 3 -3.12 22.17 -7.08
CA ILE A 3 -3.88 22.14 -8.34
C ILE A 3 -3.05 22.62 -9.54
N MET A 4 -2.08 23.49 -9.29
CA MET A 4 -1.23 24.08 -10.34
C MET A 4 0.07 23.31 -10.56
N GLY A 5 0.25 22.19 -9.89
CA GLY A 5 1.47 21.39 -9.94
C GLY A 5 2.50 21.79 -8.88
N PRO A 6 3.71 21.25 -8.94
CA PRO A 6 4.74 21.49 -7.97
C PRO A 6 5.27 22.93 -8.04
N ASN A 7 5.58 23.51 -6.88
CA ASN A 7 6.33 24.76 -6.83
C ASN A 7 7.80 24.49 -7.15
N MET A 8 8.22 24.87 -8.32
CA MET A 8 9.60 24.63 -8.81
C MET A 8 10.66 25.43 -8.05
N ALA A 9 10.28 26.45 -7.29
CA ALA A 9 11.18 27.23 -6.44
C ALA A 9 11.41 26.56 -5.07
N ASP A 10 10.58 25.61 -4.68
CA ASP A 10 10.64 24.89 -3.42
C ASP A 10 10.79 23.39 -3.70
N GLN A 11 12.01 22.87 -3.53
CA GLN A 11 12.33 21.46 -3.74
C GLN A 11 11.48 20.54 -2.88
N ALA A 12 11.14 20.96 -1.68
CA ALA A 12 10.33 20.20 -0.76
C ALA A 12 8.95 19.91 -1.34
N THR A 13 8.25 20.96 -1.74
CA THR A 13 6.91 20.83 -2.34
C THR A 13 6.94 20.00 -3.62
N GLY A 14 7.99 20.11 -4.43
CA GLY A 14 8.14 19.33 -5.66
C GLY A 14 8.30 17.83 -5.39
N VAL A 15 9.15 17.46 -4.44
CA VAL A 15 9.33 16.05 -4.01
C VAL A 15 8.03 15.50 -3.46
N PHE A 16 7.35 16.27 -2.63
CA PHE A 16 6.04 15.90 -2.08
C PHE A 16 5.00 15.65 -3.17
N TRP A 17 4.88 16.57 -4.09
CA TRP A 17 3.94 16.45 -5.20
C TRP A 17 4.23 15.19 -6.03
N GLY A 18 5.51 14.93 -6.31
CA GLY A 18 5.95 13.72 -7.01
C GLY A 18 5.58 12.44 -6.24
N ALA A 19 5.88 12.39 -4.95
CA ALA A 19 5.56 11.25 -4.08
C ALA A 19 4.04 10.99 -4.04
N PHE A 20 3.23 12.01 -3.84
CA PHE A 20 1.76 11.89 -3.80
C PHE A 20 1.17 11.46 -5.15
N THR A 21 1.76 11.91 -6.26
CA THR A 21 1.38 11.41 -7.58
C THR A 21 1.67 9.91 -7.71
N LEU A 22 2.82 9.45 -7.21
CA LEU A 22 3.15 8.02 -7.21
C LEU A 22 2.22 7.20 -6.31
N PHE A 23 1.75 7.73 -5.19
CA PHE A 23 0.74 7.07 -4.36
C PHE A 23 -0.59 6.91 -5.11
N ALA A 24 -1.03 7.92 -5.83
CA ALA A 24 -2.22 7.83 -6.68
C ALA A 24 -2.07 6.76 -7.77
N CYS A 25 -0.91 6.71 -8.43
CA CYS A 25 -0.58 5.68 -9.42
C CYS A 25 -0.54 4.28 -8.79
N THR A 26 0.03 4.15 -7.59
CA THR A 26 0.10 2.87 -6.85
C THR A 26 -1.30 2.38 -6.51
N THR A 27 -2.20 3.26 -6.06
CA THR A 27 -3.58 2.91 -5.75
C THR A 27 -4.28 2.29 -6.96
N ALA A 28 -4.13 2.89 -8.14
CA ALA A 28 -4.65 2.34 -9.39
C ALA A 28 -3.97 1.02 -9.79
N SER A 29 -2.66 0.90 -9.59
CA SER A 29 -1.89 -0.30 -9.89
C SER A 29 -2.29 -1.49 -9.03
N ILE A 30 -2.57 -1.31 -7.74
CA ILE A 30 -3.04 -2.38 -6.84
C ILE A 30 -4.35 -2.99 -7.36
N MET A 31 -5.30 -2.17 -7.81
CA MET A 31 -6.54 -2.66 -8.43
C MET A 31 -6.26 -3.57 -9.62
N SER A 32 -5.21 -3.31 -10.40
CA SER A 32 -4.88 -4.09 -11.60
C SER A 32 -4.70 -5.58 -11.31
N GLY A 33 -4.03 -5.92 -10.21
CA GLY A 33 -3.80 -7.31 -9.80
C GLY A 33 -5.08 -8.06 -9.46
N ALA A 34 -6.09 -7.38 -8.93
CA ALA A 34 -7.37 -7.99 -8.61
C ALA A 34 -8.22 -8.28 -9.84
N VAL A 35 -8.15 -7.45 -10.88
CA VAL A 35 -9.03 -7.53 -12.06
C VAL A 35 -8.36 -8.14 -13.30
N ILE A 36 -7.08 -8.47 -13.20
CA ILE A 36 -6.29 -9.07 -14.29
C ILE A 36 -6.99 -10.32 -14.85
N GLU A 37 -6.87 -10.56 -16.16
CA GLU A 37 -7.50 -11.66 -16.92
C GLU A 37 -9.05 -11.58 -17.00
N ARG A 38 -9.69 -10.56 -16.44
CA ARG A 38 -11.15 -10.44 -16.38
C ARG A 38 -11.70 -9.17 -17.00
N ILE A 39 -10.94 -8.08 -16.97
CA ILE A 39 -11.38 -6.76 -17.39
C ILE A 39 -10.85 -6.41 -18.79
N ARG A 40 -11.64 -5.66 -19.56
CA ARG A 40 -11.16 -5.06 -20.82
C ARG A 40 -10.23 -3.90 -20.51
N MET A 41 -9.16 -3.76 -21.29
CA MET A 41 -8.16 -2.70 -21.10
C MET A 41 -8.78 -1.29 -21.03
N ALA A 42 -9.70 -0.96 -21.92
CA ALA A 42 -10.35 0.35 -21.91
C ALA A 42 -11.11 0.62 -20.62
N SER A 43 -11.85 -0.36 -20.12
CA SER A 43 -12.56 -0.24 -18.84
C SER A 43 -11.60 -0.11 -17.67
N PHE A 44 -10.49 -0.87 -17.69
CA PHE A 44 -9.44 -0.75 -16.67
C PHE A 44 -8.85 0.66 -16.63
N VAL A 45 -8.49 1.24 -17.79
CA VAL A 45 -7.92 2.59 -17.86
C VAL A 45 -8.88 3.64 -17.29
N ILE A 46 -10.17 3.56 -17.63
CA ILE A 46 -11.18 4.49 -17.10
C ILE A 46 -11.27 4.37 -15.58
N LEU A 47 -11.36 3.15 -15.04
CA LEU A 47 -11.43 2.92 -13.60
C LEU A 47 -10.14 3.35 -12.89
N ALA A 48 -8.97 3.12 -13.48
CA ALA A 48 -7.68 3.53 -12.94
C ALA A 48 -7.58 5.06 -12.85
N VAL A 49 -8.05 5.78 -13.88
CA VAL A 49 -8.10 7.24 -13.86
C VAL A 49 -9.05 7.74 -12.75
N ILE A 50 -10.25 7.17 -12.64
CA ILE A 50 -11.21 7.55 -11.60
C ILE A 50 -10.62 7.28 -10.21
N LEU A 51 -10.05 6.10 -10.01
CA LEU A 51 -9.48 5.70 -8.73
C LEU A 51 -8.31 6.61 -8.33
N GLY A 52 -7.35 6.84 -9.21
CA GLY A 52 -6.15 7.63 -8.91
C GLY A 52 -6.39 9.13 -8.84
N SER A 53 -7.29 9.68 -9.66
CA SER A 53 -7.48 11.13 -9.74
C SER A 53 -8.62 11.66 -8.87
N VAL A 54 -9.62 10.83 -8.54
CA VAL A 54 -10.79 11.27 -7.76
C VAL A 54 -10.82 10.58 -6.41
N VAL A 55 -10.96 9.25 -6.41
CA VAL A 55 -11.20 8.49 -5.17
C VAL A 55 -10.02 8.59 -4.21
N TRP A 56 -8.79 8.40 -4.72
CA TRP A 56 -7.59 8.52 -3.90
C TRP A 56 -7.42 9.93 -3.33
N ASN A 57 -7.62 10.98 -4.14
CA ASN A 57 -7.48 12.36 -3.66
C ASN A 57 -8.46 12.71 -2.55
N LEU A 58 -9.70 12.21 -2.63
CA LEU A 58 -10.69 12.36 -1.57
C LEU A 58 -10.21 11.66 -0.30
N ALA A 59 -9.79 10.41 -0.38
CA ALA A 59 -9.30 9.64 0.76
C ALA A 59 -8.06 10.28 1.39
N ALA A 60 -7.11 10.74 0.57
CA ALA A 60 -5.91 11.44 1.03
C ALA A 60 -6.24 12.77 1.72
N SER A 61 -7.21 13.52 1.21
CA SER A 61 -7.65 14.76 1.85
C SER A 61 -8.31 14.53 3.22
N TRP A 62 -8.94 13.39 3.42
CA TRP A 62 -9.57 13.04 4.69
C TRP A 62 -8.59 12.51 5.73
N GLY A 63 -7.65 11.64 5.31
CA GLY A 63 -6.78 10.89 6.22
C GLY A 63 -5.34 11.40 6.31
N TRP A 64 -4.85 12.11 5.29
CA TRP A 64 -3.46 12.60 5.27
C TRP A 64 -3.32 14.12 5.34
N HIS A 65 -4.39 14.88 5.11
CA HIS A 65 -4.35 16.32 5.30
C HIS A 65 -4.49 16.64 6.79
N PRO A 66 -3.64 17.53 7.37
CA PRO A 66 -3.71 17.86 8.80
C PRO A 66 -5.08 18.37 9.27
N ALA A 67 -5.83 19.05 8.38
CA ALA A 67 -7.20 19.48 8.63
C ALA A 67 -8.24 18.50 8.07
N GLY A 68 -7.85 17.28 7.69
CA GLY A 68 -8.79 16.22 7.26
C GLY A 68 -9.67 15.78 8.44
N TRP A 69 -10.96 15.59 8.18
CA TRP A 69 -11.92 15.28 9.24
C TRP A 69 -11.63 13.95 9.95
N LEU A 70 -11.06 12.96 9.27
CA LEU A 70 -10.62 11.72 9.91
C LEU A 70 -9.50 11.98 10.93
N VAL A 71 -8.58 12.89 10.60
CA VAL A 71 -7.47 13.24 11.49
C VAL A 71 -7.97 14.08 12.66
N THR A 72 -8.77 15.12 12.38
CA THR A 72 -9.20 16.11 13.41
C THR A 72 -10.26 15.58 14.36
N GLU A 73 -11.20 14.75 13.86
CA GLU A 73 -12.32 14.28 14.66
C GLU A 73 -12.09 12.90 15.27
N TYR A 74 -11.35 12.03 14.58
CA TYR A 74 -11.17 10.63 14.99
C TYR A 74 -9.72 10.27 15.34
N GLY A 75 -8.77 11.20 15.18
CA GLY A 75 -7.35 10.91 15.42
C GLY A 75 -6.78 9.85 14.49
N TYR A 76 -7.32 9.77 13.27
CA TYR A 76 -6.85 8.78 12.29
C TYR A 76 -5.36 8.94 12.01
N HIS A 77 -4.65 7.81 12.05
CA HIS A 77 -3.22 7.76 11.83
C HIS A 77 -2.89 6.67 10.80
N ASP A 78 -2.20 7.03 9.74
CA ASP A 78 -1.75 6.14 8.69
C ASP A 78 -0.42 6.63 8.12
N ALA A 79 0.68 6.20 8.73
CA ALA A 79 2.01 6.73 8.42
C ALA A 79 2.46 6.40 6.99
N VAL A 80 2.12 5.21 6.47
CA VAL A 80 2.64 4.70 5.20
C VAL A 80 1.54 4.08 4.33
N ALA A 81 0.36 4.68 4.33
CA ALA A 81 -0.68 4.40 3.35
C ALA A 81 -1.43 3.06 3.47
N SER A 82 -1.51 2.46 4.66
CA SER A 82 -2.32 1.25 4.89
C SER A 82 -3.78 1.47 4.51
N GLY A 83 -4.38 2.54 5.01
CA GLY A 83 -5.76 2.93 4.72
C GLY A 83 -5.89 3.73 3.44
N VAL A 84 -5.14 4.83 3.34
CA VAL A 84 -5.30 5.84 2.28
C VAL A 84 -4.96 5.30 0.88
N VAL A 85 -4.11 4.28 0.76
CA VAL A 85 -3.80 3.64 -0.53
C VAL A 85 -4.37 2.22 -0.59
N HIS A 86 -3.93 1.35 0.31
CA HIS A 86 -4.20 -0.09 0.19
C HIS A 86 -5.64 -0.46 0.48
N THR A 87 -6.23 0.06 1.56
CA THR A 87 -7.64 -0.20 1.89
C THR A 87 -8.56 0.39 0.82
N ILE A 88 -8.31 1.62 0.39
CA ILE A 88 -9.10 2.27 -0.66
C ILE A 88 -9.04 1.47 -1.97
N SER A 89 -7.84 1.07 -2.40
CA SER A 89 -7.67 0.28 -3.60
C SER A 89 -8.32 -1.10 -3.48
N GLY A 90 -8.18 -1.75 -2.34
CA GLY A 90 -8.76 -3.07 -2.07
C GLY A 90 -10.28 -3.05 -2.13
N PHE A 91 -10.92 -2.11 -1.47
CA PHE A 91 -12.40 -1.99 -1.50
C PHE A 91 -12.91 -1.53 -2.86
N PHE A 92 -12.20 -0.65 -3.55
CA PHE A 92 -12.55 -0.29 -4.92
C PHE A 92 -12.48 -1.50 -5.84
N ALA A 93 -11.38 -2.27 -5.76
CA ALA A 93 -11.21 -3.51 -6.50
C ALA A 93 -12.30 -4.54 -6.17
N LEU A 94 -12.68 -4.66 -4.90
CA LEU A 94 -13.77 -5.55 -4.48
C LEU A 94 -15.09 -5.17 -5.15
N GLY A 95 -15.43 -3.88 -5.18
CA GLY A 95 -16.63 -3.39 -5.88
C GLY A 95 -16.62 -3.73 -7.38
N VAL A 96 -15.44 -3.61 -8.03
CA VAL A 96 -15.28 -4.01 -9.43
C VAL A 96 -15.45 -5.53 -9.59
N LEU A 97 -14.86 -6.33 -8.70
CA LEU A 97 -14.92 -7.79 -8.76
C LEU A 97 -16.31 -8.36 -8.56
N ILE A 98 -17.14 -7.75 -7.71
CA ILE A 98 -18.54 -8.12 -7.53
C ILE A 98 -19.29 -8.07 -8.87
N ASN A 99 -18.95 -7.08 -9.71
CA ASN A 99 -19.56 -6.92 -11.02
C ASN A 99 -18.93 -7.81 -12.11
N LEU A 100 -17.62 -8.06 -12.05
CA LEU A 100 -16.91 -8.88 -13.03
C LEU A 100 -17.13 -10.37 -12.85
N GLY A 101 -17.37 -10.83 -11.63
CA GLY A 101 -17.46 -12.24 -11.29
C GLY A 101 -16.11 -12.97 -11.31
N PRO A 102 -16.12 -14.30 -11.19
CA PRO A 102 -14.92 -15.13 -11.14
C PRO A 102 -14.22 -15.22 -12.50
N ARG A 103 -12.95 -15.64 -12.48
CA ARG A 103 -12.21 -16.00 -13.71
C ARG A 103 -12.89 -17.15 -14.44
N ILE A 104 -12.80 -17.16 -15.77
CA ILE A 104 -13.25 -18.29 -16.60
C ILE A 104 -12.52 -19.56 -16.14
N GLY A 105 -13.27 -20.62 -15.90
CA GLY A 105 -12.73 -21.89 -15.43
C GLY A 105 -12.32 -21.94 -13.95
N LYS A 106 -12.63 -20.90 -13.15
CA LYS A 106 -12.34 -20.91 -11.71
C LYS A 106 -13.19 -21.90 -10.94
N PHE A 107 -14.46 -22.04 -11.29
CA PHE A 107 -15.40 -22.95 -10.65
C PHE A 107 -15.95 -23.96 -11.67
N ASN A 108 -16.06 -25.20 -11.25
CA ASN A 108 -16.72 -26.27 -11.99
C ASN A 108 -18.25 -26.23 -11.78
N ALA A 109 -18.98 -27.02 -12.55
CA ALA A 109 -20.44 -27.09 -12.44
C ALA A 109 -20.93 -27.61 -11.06
N ASP A 110 -20.12 -28.38 -10.37
CA ASP A 110 -20.36 -28.87 -9.01
C ASP A 110 -20.02 -27.88 -7.89
N GLY A 111 -19.56 -26.67 -8.25
CA GLY A 111 -19.13 -25.62 -7.32
C GLY A 111 -17.70 -25.78 -6.81
N SER A 112 -16.98 -26.81 -7.18
CA SER A 112 -15.57 -27.00 -6.81
C SER A 112 -14.67 -25.94 -7.47
N ALA A 113 -13.63 -25.51 -6.76
CA ALA A 113 -12.72 -24.46 -7.25
C ALA A 113 -11.45 -25.07 -7.88
N ASN A 114 -11.15 -24.64 -9.09
CA ASN A 114 -9.90 -24.99 -9.76
C ASN A 114 -8.74 -24.11 -9.31
N VAL A 115 -7.54 -24.69 -9.22
CA VAL A 115 -6.30 -23.95 -8.95
C VAL A 115 -5.78 -23.38 -10.27
N ILE A 116 -5.87 -22.05 -10.41
CA ILE A 116 -5.30 -21.34 -11.54
C ILE A 116 -3.97 -20.74 -11.09
N ARG A 117 -2.87 -21.40 -11.47
CA ARG A 117 -1.51 -20.98 -11.08
C ARG A 117 -0.97 -19.90 -12.02
N GLY A 118 -0.12 -19.00 -11.49
CA GLY A 118 0.69 -18.11 -12.31
C GLY A 118 1.71 -18.91 -13.15
N HIS A 119 2.11 -18.36 -14.30
CA HIS A 119 2.96 -19.07 -15.25
C HIS A 119 4.45 -19.11 -14.87
N SER A 120 4.93 -18.20 -13.99
CA SER A 120 6.35 -18.10 -13.64
C SER A 120 6.58 -17.64 -12.21
N LEU A 121 6.91 -18.56 -11.33
CA LEU A 121 7.30 -18.27 -9.95
C LEU A 121 8.58 -17.42 -9.85
N PRO A 122 9.66 -17.69 -10.64
CA PRO A 122 10.85 -16.84 -10.62
C PRO A 122 10.57 -15.38 -10.97
N MET A 123 9.69 -15.13 -11.94
CA MET A 123 9.30 -13.79 -12.33
C MET A 123 8.50 -13.08 -11.23
N THR A 124 7.65 -13.81 -10.52
CA THR A 124 6.92 -13.32 -9.35
C THR A 124 7.87 -12.91 -8.22
N ILE A 125 8.90 -13.73 -7.95
CA ILE A 125 9.94 -13.42 -6.95
C ILE A 125 10.71 -12.16 -7.35
N THR A 126 11.11 -12.04 -8.61
CA THR A 126 11.81 -10.86 -9.11
C THR A 126 10.95 -9.60 -8.94
N GLY A 127 9.67 -9.68 -9.30
CA GLY A 127 8.72 -8.59 -9.08
C GLY A 127 8.58 -8.20 -7.61
N LEU A 128 8.49 -9.19 -6.72
CA LEU A 128 8.45 -8.95 -5.28
C LEU A 128 9.72 -8.24 -4.78
N MET A 129 10.90 -8.68 -5.20
CA MET A 129 12.16 -8.05 -4.80
C MET A 129 12.23 -6.60 -5.25
N LEU A 130 11.78 -6.28 -6.46
CA LEU A 130 11.70 -4.91 -6.94
C LEU A 130 10.74 -4.06 -6.10
N ILE A 131 9.58 -4.61 -5.72
CA ILE A 131 8.62 -3.94 -4.85
C ILE A 131 9.24 -3.71 -3.46
N VAL A 132 9.90 -4.71 -2.87
CA VAL A 132 10.55 -4.59 -1.55
C VAL A 132 11.60 -3.48 -1.56
N VAL A 133 12.44 -3.39 -2.59
CA VAL A 133 13.38 -2.28 -2.74
C VAL A 133 12.65 -0.94 -2.88
N GLY A 134 11.59 -0.89 -3.68
CA GLY A 134 10.76 0.29 -3.85
C GLY A 134 10.08 0.75 -2.58
N PHE A 135 9.71 -0.17 -1.68
CA PHE A 135 9.12 0.17 -0.38
C PHE A 135 10.00 1.06 0.48
N PHE A 136 11.32 0.88 0.47
CA PHE A 136 12.21 1.77 1.24
C PHE A 136 12.19 3.20 0.70
N GLY A 137 12.08 3.38 -0.62
CA GLY A 137 11.87 4.71 -1.22
C GLY A 137 10.49 5.28 -0.90
N PHE A 138 9.45 4.45 -0.97
CA PHE A 138 8.08 4.81 -0.62
C PHE A 138 7.98 5.27 0.85
N ILE A 139 8.56 4.49 1.77
CA ILE A 139 8.62 4.79 3.19
C ILE A 139 9.40 6.08 3.44
N GLY A 140 10.54 6.26 2.76
CA GLY A 140 11.32 7.49 2.84
C GLY A 140 10.55 8.74 2.44
N ALA A 141 9.62 8.62 1.48
CA ALA A 141 8.73 9.72 1.10
C ALA A 141 7.67 10.06 2.14
N CYS A 142 7.31 9.10 3.01
CA CYS A 142 6.38 9.31 4.13
C CYS A 142 7.08 9.88 5.37
N VAL A 143 8.40 9.73 5.47
CA VAL A 143 9.23 10.38 6.48
C VAL A 143 9.56 11.77 5.98
N LEU A 144 8.73 12.70 6.32
CA LEU A 144 8.97 14.06 5.92
C LEU A 144 10.09 14.71 6.67
N TYR A 145 10.92 15.28 5.87
CA TYR A 145 11.95 16.15 6.30
C TYR A 145 11.37 17.51 6.79
N ASN A 146 11.30 17.67 8.06
CA ASN A 146 11.68 18.92 8.65
C ASN A 146 13.10 18.77 9.21
N TYR A 147 14.01 18.43 8.32
CA TYR A 147 15.42 18.55 8.62
C TYR A 147 15.74 20.01 8.71
N GLY A 148 15.72 20.54 9.92
CA GLY A 148 16.01 21.96 10.14
C GLY A 148 15.34 22.59 11.35
N VAL A 149 14.19 22.14 11.78
CA VAL A 149 13.61 22.60 13.03
C VAL A 149 13.94 21.57 14.10
N ASN A 150 14.99 21.82 14.87
CA ASN A 150 15.52 20.98 15.95
C ASN A 150 16.24 19.68 15.53
N GLY A 151 16.67 19.51 14.27
CA GLY A 151 17.49 18.36 13.83
C GLY A 151 16.79 17.01 13.85
N GLY A 152 15.46 16.96 13.82
CA GLY A 152 14.67 15.74 13.87
C GLY A 152 13.91 15.46 12.57
N TRP A 153 13.61 14.18 12.34
CA TRP A 153 12.69 13.72 11.31
C TRP A 153 11.27 13.73 11.86
N THR A 154 10.30 14.04 11.02
CA THR A 154 8.88 13.94 11.38
C THR A 154 8.13 13.07 10.41
N ASN A 155 7.06 12.42 10.89
CA ASN A 155 6.08 11.77 10.04
C ASN A 155 5.19 12.79 9.32
N ILE A 156 4.31 12.34 8.45
CA ILE A 156 3.39 13.21 7.67
C ILE A 156 2.45 14.05 8.55
N TYR A 157 2.28 13.71 9.81
CA TYR A 157 1.47 14.45 10.78
C TYR A 157 2.31 15.40 11.68
N GLY A 158 3.62 15.53 11.39
CA GLY A 158 4.53 16.37 12.15
C GLY A 158 5.01 15.76 13.48
N GLY A 159 4.65 14.51 13.78
CA GLY A 159 5.13 13.79 14.96
C GLY A 159 6.59 13.33 14.81
N PRO A 160 7.37 13.28 15.90
CA PRO A 160 8.77 12.88 15.85
C PRO A 160 8.91 11.40 15.45
N THR A 161 9.87 11.11 14.56
CA THR A 161 10.20 9.75 14.12
C THR A 161 11.64 9.66 13.65
N THR A 162 12.06 8.49 13.20
CA THR A 162 13.37 8.29 12.57
C THR A 162 13.25 7.39 11.35
N LEU A 163 14.09 7.60 10.35
CA LEU A 163 14.16 6.73 9.20
C LEU A 163 14.53 5.29 9.62
N SER A 164 15.38 5.14 10.63
CA SER A 164 15.74 3.84 11.19
C SER A 164 14.53 3.08 11.73
N ALA A 165 13.63 3.74 12.47
CA ALA A 165 12.42 3.12 13.00
C ALA A 165 11.55 2.55 11.86
N TYR A 166 11.30 3.34 10.83
CA TYR A 166 10.57 2.89 9.65
C TYR A 166 11.24 1.69 8.97
N CYS A 167 12.56 1.75 8.74
CA CYS A 167 13.29 0.66 8.07
C CYS A 167 13.25 -0.63 8.90
N PHE A 168 13.51 -0.56 10.21
CA PHE A 168 13.44 -1.73 11.07
C PHE A 168 12.04 -2.31 11.16
N ASN A 169 11.04 -1.49 11.37
CA ASN A 169 9.65 -1.94 11.44
C ASN A 169 9.19 -2.54 10.11
N THR A 170 9.65 -2.01 8.99
CA THR A 170 9.35 -2.58 7.66
C THR A 170 9.97 -3.96 7.50
N LEU A 171 11.24 -4.15 7.88
CA LEU A 171 11.88 -5.47 7.82
C LEU A 171 11.17 -6.48 8.72
N MET A 172 10.78 -6.08 9.92
CA MET A 172 10.02 -6.93 10.84
C MET A 172 8.62 -7.23 10.29
N ALA A 173 7.98 -6.28 9.63
CA ALA A 173 6.68 -6.48 9.00
C ALA A 173 6.76 -7.46 7.81
N ILE A 174 7.79 -7.33 6.96
CA ILE A 174 8.05 -8.29 5.88
C ILE A 174 8.22 -9.70 6.47
N ALA A 175 9.08 -9.84 7.47
CA ALA A 175 9.34 -11.14 8.10
C ALA A 175 8.09 -11.73 8.76
N GLY A 176 7.34 -10.93 9.51
CA GLY A 176 6.09 -11.34 10.15
C GLY A 176 5.06 -11.83 9.13
N GLY A 177 4.84 -11.07 8.07
CA GLY A 177 3.89 -11.44 7.02
C GLY A 177 4.25 -12.73 6.27
N ILE A 178 5.54 -12.90 5.93
CA ILE A 178 6.06 -14.13 5.31
C ILE A 178 5.78 -15.34 6.20
N ILE A 179 6.14 -15.26 7.48
CA ILE A 179 6.00 -16.37 8.42
C ILE A 179 4.53 -16.65 8.72
N GLY A 180 3.70 -15.61 8.89
CA GLY A 180 2.27 -15.75 9.11
C GLY A 180 1.59 -16.47 7.94
N CYS A 181 1.85 -16.02 6.72
CA CYS A 181 1.28 -16.61 5.52
C CYS A 181 1.76 -18.06 5.28
N TYR A 182 3.02 -18.33 5.56
CA TYR A 182 3.54 -19.70 5.49
C TYR A 182 2.92 -20.60 6.56
N ALA A 183 2.72 -20.11 7.77
CA ALA A 183 2.08 -20.86 8.84
C ALA A 183 0.66 -21.31 8.47
N CYS A 184 -0.09 -20.43 7.79
CA CYS A 184 -1.44 -20.72 7.34
C CYS A 184 -1.48 -21.62 6.09
N THR A 185 -0.74 -21.27 5.04
CA THR A 185 -0.94 -21.85 3.70
C THR A 185 0.02 -22.97 3.33
N ARG A 186 1.22 -22.99 3.90
CA ARG A 186 2.34 -23.88 3.52
C ARG A 186 2.71 -23.81 2.02
N ASP A 187 2.27 -22.77 1.32
CA ASP A 187 2.50 -22.56 -0.10
C ASP A 187 3.53 -21.45 -0.32
N PRO A 188 4.64 -21.73 -1.06
CA PRO A 188 5.69 -20.71 -1.33
C PRO A 188 5.18 -19.47 -2.06
N PHE A 189 4.18 -19.59 -2.92
CA PHE A 189 3.61 -18.43 -3.62
C PHE A 189 2.92 -17.48 -2.63
N TRP A 190 2.06 -18.02 -1.77
CA TRP A 190 1.38 -17.24 -0.75
C TRP A 190 2.33 -16.73 0.32
N MET A 191 3.36 -17.51 0.68
CA MET A 191 4.44 -17.05 1.56
C MET A 191 5.10 -15.77 1.05
N MET A 192 5.36 -15.68 -0.26
CA MET A 192 5.92 -14.46 -0.86
C MET A 192 4.93 -13.30 -0.83
N SER A 193 3.65 -13.57 -1.13
CA SER A 193 2.59 -12.56 -1.02
C SER A 193 2.43 -12.06 0.42
N GLY A 194 2.72 -12.91 1.39
CA GLY A 194 2.74 -12.58 2.80
C GLY A 194 3.68 -11.44 3.15
N ALA A 195 4.79 -11.27 2.43
CA ALA A 195 5.68 -10.13 2.61
C ALA A 195 4.96 -8.79 2.41
N LEU A 196 4.14 -8.70 1.36
CA LEU A 196 3.36 -7.49 1.07
C LEU A 196 2.21 -7.32 2.05
N CYS A 197 1.46 -8.40 2.35
CA CYS A 197 0.39 -8.38 3.34
C CYS A 197 0.87 -7.88 4.70
N GLY A 198 2.06 -8.35 5.14
CA GLY A 198 2.65 -7.94 6.41
C GLY A 198 2.99 -6.45 6.45
N VAL A 199 3.66 -5.94 5.41
CA VAL A 199 3.98 -4.50 5.33
C VAL A 199 2.71 -3.66 5.30
N ILE A 200 1.72 -4.06 4.49
CA ILE A 200 0.45 -3.34 4.36
C ILE A 200 -0.29 -3.31 5.70
N SER A 201 -0.35 -4.42 6.42
CA SER A 201 -1.02 -4.51 7.73
C SER A 201 -0.34 -3.65 8.79
N ALA A 202 0.98 -3.52 8.74
CA ALA A 202 1.76 -2.74 9.69
C ALA A 202 1.97 -1.28 9.26
N ALA A 203 1.69 -0.92 8.00
CA ALA A 203 2.07 0.36 7.42
C ALA A 203 1.51 1.58 8.17
N ALA A 204 0.33 1.46 8.76
CA ALA A 204 -0.30 2.58 9.47
C ALA A 204 0.52 3.07 10.66
N GLY A 205 1.27 2.20 11.33
CA GLY A 205 1.99 2.53 12.56
C GLY A 205 3.48 2.24 12.54
N LEU A 206 4.11 2.14 11.37
CA LEU A 206 5.56 1.89 11.26
C LEU A 206 6.42 2.96 11.91
N ASP A 207 5.89 4.14 12.12
CA ASP A 207 6.53 5.27 12.80
C ASP A 207 6.38 5.24 14.33
N LEU A 208 5.38 4.52 14.85
CA LEU A 208 5.01 4.52 16.26
C LEU A 208 5.35 3.21 16.97
N TRP A 209 5.35 2.11 16.24
CA TRP A 209 5.47 0.79 16.85
C TRP A 209 6.91 0.37 17.10
N TYR A 210 7.10 -0.48 18.10
CA TYR A 210 8.35 -1.20 18.29
C TYR A 210 8.45 -2.39 17.34
N PRO A 211 9.65 -2.78 16.91
CA PRO A 211 9.85 -3.86 15.95
C PRO A 211 9.13 -5.19 16.27
N PRO A 212 9.09 -5.68 17.52
CA PRO A 212 8.32 -6.88 17.84
C PRO A 212 6.81 -6.74 17.62
N LEU A 213 6.25 -5.54 17.88
CA LEU A 213 4.84 -5.29 17.65
C LEU A 213 4.52 -5.20 16.15
N ALA A 214 5.37 -4.55 15.37
CA ALA A 214 5.27 -4.52 13.92
C ALA A 214 5.29 -5.94 13.32
N PHE A 215 6.19 -6.81 13.84
CA PHE A 215 6.22 -8.22 13.47
C PHE A 215 4.91 -8.94 13.82
N ALA A 216 4.39 -8.78 15.02
CA ALA A 216 3.19 -9.48 15.49
C ALA A 216 1.94 -9.07 14.67
N ILE A 217 1.78 -7.77 14.40
CA ILE A 217 0.69 -7.25 13.57
C ILE A 217 0.80 -7.79 12.14
N ALA A 218 2.01 -7.75 11.58
CA ALA A 218 2.27 -8.26 10.25
C ALA A 218 2.07 -9.78 10.14
N PHE A 219 2.43 -10.52 11.18
CA PHE A 219 2.17 -11.97 11.27
C PHE A 219 0.67 -12.25 11.22
N ALA A 220 -0.11 -11.53 12.03
CA ALA A 220 -1.58 -11.66 12.02
C ALA A 220 -2.19 -11.27 10.66
N GLY A 221 -1.66 -10.24 10.01
CA GLY A 221 -2.12 -9.83 8.68
C GLY A 221 -1.72 -10.77 7.55
N GLY A 222 -0.63 -11.53 7.72
CA GLY A 222 -0.19 -12.55 6.77
C GLY A 222 -0.91 -13.89 6.95
N TYR A 223 -1.30 -14.22 8.19
CA TYR A 223 -2.04 -15.44 8.55
C TYR A 223 -3.48 -15.38 8.07
#